data_cae1af27c66e1b4f926f3c26a1b8b0de
#
_entry.id   cae1af27c66e1b4f926f3c26a1b8b0de
#
_cell.length_a   1.000
_cell.length_b   1.000
_cell.length_c   1.000
_cell.angle_alpha   90.00
_cell.angle_beta   90.00
_cell.angle_gamma   90.00
#
_symmetry.space_group_name_H-M   'P 1'
#
loop_
_entity.id
_entity.type
_entity.pdbx_description
1 polymer ?
#
loop_
_entity_poly.entity_id
_entity_poly.type
_entity_poly.pdbx_seq_one_letter_code
_entity_poly.pdbx_strand_id
1 'polypeptide(L)'
;MSSTSEVLVRDESGSTIVEFAILAPAIIGLLFGVFQVGLGMQAQNAMRSIAQETSRYAVVEYMRGNEVTDATIETWAEDAATSAPYLLNSTFDARVVSVTTPRVSGTFEKTLTLTYTPPAVVPLVDWVSPQLTYSRPIFVLDE
;
A
#
# COMPACT_ATOMS: atom_id res chain seq x y z
N MET A 1 -11.86 62.74 25.90
CA MET A 1 -10.82 61.82 25.44
C MET A 1 -10.97 60.47 26.17
N SER A 2 -12.01 59.69 25.86
CA SER A 2 -12.13 58.34 26.41
C SER A 2 -13.09 57.50 25.60
N SER A 3 -12.72 57.18 24.36
CA SER A 3 -13.58 56.33 23.52
C SER A 3 -12.79 55.31 22.69
N THR A 4 -11.45 55.40 22.65
CA THR A 4 -10.64 54.51 21.81
C THR A 4 -10.17 53.24 22.54
N SER A 5 -10.14 53.28 23.87
CA SER A 5 -9.67 52.13 24.68
C SER A 5 -10.75 51.05 24.87
N GLU A 6 -12.04 51.42 24.85
CA GLU A 6 -13.13 50.46 25.01
C GLU A 6 -13.41 49.63 23.79
N VAL A 7 -13.08 50.13 22.59
CA VAL A 7 -13.25 49.40 21.33
C VAL A 7 -12.22 48.24 21.20
N LEU A 8 -11.04 48.42 21.74
CA LEU A 8 -9.97 47.41 21.68
C LEU A 8 -10.21 46.21 22.62
N VAL A 9 -10.99 46.38 23.67
CA VAL A 9 -11.30 45.32 24.65
C VAL A 9 -12.43 44.41 24.17
N ARG A 10 -13.17 44.78 23.14
CA ARG A 10 -14.34 44.05 22.60
C ARG A 10 -14.13 43.47 21.21
N ASP A 11 -12.91 43.42 20.70
CA ASP A 11 -12.64 42.83 19.39
C ASP A 11 -12.50 41.32 19.54
N GLU A 12 -13.64 40.61 19.63
CA GLU A 12 -13.74 39.16 19.63
C GLU A 12 -13.31 38.55 18.29
N SER A 13 -13.25 39.34 17.21
CA SER A 13 -12.83 38.91 15.87
C SER A 13 -11.39 38.46 15.86
N GLY A 14 -10.50 39.11 16.65
CA GLY A 14 -9.09 38.71 16.77
C GLY A 14 -8.92 37.35 17.46
N SER A 15 -9.75 37.07 18.49
CA SER A 15 -9.71 35.78 19.20
C SER A 15 -10.08 34.61 18.30
N THR A 16 -11.16 34.76 17.51
CA THR A 16 -11.61 33.71 16.57
C THR A 16 -10.59 33.39 15.49
N ILE A 17 -9.88 34.41 15.00
CA ILE A 17 -8.79 34.17 14.00
C ILE A 17 -7.65 33.38 14.62
N VAL A 18 -7.26 33.68 15.85
CA VAL A 18 -6.20 32.95 16.57
C VAL A 18 -6.63 31.52 16.87
N GLU A 19 -7.86 31.30 17.32
CA GLU A 19 -8.41 29.96 17.54
C GLU A 19 -8.41 29.13 16.26
N PHE A 20 -8.86 29.70 15.14
CA PHE A 20 -8.83 29.04 13.84
C PHE A 20 -7.40 28.73 13.38
N ALA A 21 -6.47 29.65 13.58
CA ALA A 21 -5.07 29.47 13.20
C ALA A 21 -4.39 28.30 13.96
N ILE A 22 -4.82 28.02 15.19
CA ILE A 22 -4.33 26.91 16.00
C ILE A 22 -5.02 25.59 15.58
N LEU A 23 -6.33 25.62 15.29
CA LEU A 23 -7.10 24.42 14.95
C LEU A 23 -6.84 23.95 13.51
N ALA A 24 -6.64 24.88 12.56
CA ALA A 24 -6.50 24.54 11.15
C ALA A 24 -5.37 23.52 10.87
N PRO A 25 -4.16 23.65 11.43
CA PRO A 25 -3.12 22.65 11.23
C PRO A 25 -3.49 21.26 11.75
N ALA A 26 -4.21 21.18 12.87
CA ALA A 26 -4.66 19.91 13.44
C ALA A 26 -5.71 19.22 12.54
N ILE A 27 -6.69 20.00 12.05
CA ILE A 27 -7.72 19.49 11.12
C ILE A 27 -7.10 19.04 9.81
N ILE A 28 -6.17 19.81 9.23
CA ILE A 28 -5.46 19.47 8.01
C ILE A 28 -4.63 18.19 8.22
N GLY A 29 -3.90 18.09 9.33
CA GLY A 29 -3.13 16.91 9.68
C GLY A 29 -3.99 15.65 9.80
N LEU A 30 -5.17 15.77 10.43
CA LEU A 30 -6.11 14.67 10.53
C LEU A 30 -6.65 14.25 9.16
N LEU A 31 -6.98 15.22 8.30
CA LEU A 31 -7.44 14.94 6.93
C LEU A 31 -6.40 14.15 6.14
N PHE A 32 -5.14 14.58 6.14
CA PHE A 32 -4.05 13.88 5.49
C PHE A 32 -3.81 12.49 6.09
N GLY A 33 -3.94 12.34 7.40
CA GLY A 33 -3.84 11.05 8.08
C GLY A 33 -4.89 10.05 7.56
N VAL A 34 -6.14 10.49 7.43
CA VAL A 34 -7.23 9.66 6.86
C VAL A 34 -6.94 9.28 5.41
N PHE A 35 -6.46 10.22 4.60
CA PHE A 35 -6.05 9.93 3.23
C PHE A 35 -4.93 8.89 3.16
N GLN A 36 -3.90 9.03 3.98
CA GLN A 36 -2.78 8.08 4.01
C GLN A 36 -3.23 6.67 4.37
N VAL A 37 -4.11 6.53 5.35
CA VAL A 37 -4.71 5.23 5.70
C VAL A 37 -5.52 4.67 4.54
N GLY A 38 -6.32 5.50 3.86
CA GLY A 38 -7.10 5.09 2.69
C GLY A 38 -6.23 4.54 1.55
N LEU A 39 -5.12 5.22 1.23
CA LEU A 39 -4.15 4.75 0.24
C LEU A 39 -3.49 3.43 0.65
N GLY A 40 -3.15 3.27 1.93
CA GLY A 40 -2.62 2.02 2.45
C GLY A 40 -3.59 0.85 2.31
N MET A 41 -4.87 1.06 2.60
CA MET A 41 -5.91 0.04 2.44
C MET A 41 -6.15 -0.31 0.97
N GLN A 42 -6.16 0.68 0.07
CA GLN A 42 -6.26 0.46 -1.37
C GLN A 42 -5.08 -0.36 -1.89
N ALA A 43 -3.86 0.00 -1.51
CA ALA A 43 -2.65 -0.72 -1.88
C ALA A 43 -2.69 -2.17 -1.38
N GLN A 44 -3.13 -2.41 -0.15
CA GLN A 44 -3.25 -3.76 0.39
C GLN A 44 -4.27 -4.62 -0.36
N ASN A 45 -5.39 -4.03 -0.79
CA ASN A 45 -6.37 -4.73 -1.62
C ASN A 45 -5.80 -5.04 -3.02
N ALA A 46 -5.07 -4.10 -3.62
CA ALA A 46 -4.37 -4.33 -4.89
C ALA A 46 -3.36 -5.47 -4.78
N MET A 47 -2.50 -5.48 -3.76
CA MET A 47 -1.54 -6.55 -3.52
C MET A 47 -2.20 -7.93 -3.36
N ARG A 48 -3.34 -8.01 -2.66
CA ARG A 48 -4.11 -9.26 -2.52
C ARG A 48 -4.63 -9.75 -3.88
N SER A 49 -5.16 -8.86 -4.70
CA SER A 49 -5.65 -9.20 -6.04
C SER A 49 -4.50 -9.65 -6.95
N ILE A 50 -3.39 -8.91 -6.97
CA ILE A 50 -2.19 -9.27 -7.73
C ILE A 50 -1.68 -10.64 -7.30
N ALA A 51 -1.59 -10.92 -5.99
CA ALA A 51 -1.16 -12.21 -5.49
C ALA A 51 -2.09 -13.36 -5.91
N GLN A 52 -3.41 -13.11 -6.01
CA GLN A 52 -4.37 -14.10 -6.49
C GLN A 52 -4.20 -14.38 -7.97
N GLU A 53 -4.06 -13.34 -8.79
CA GLU A 53 -3.85 -13.45 -10.24
C GLU A 53 -2.53 -14.15 -10.55
N THR A 54 -1.44 -13.74 -9.88
CA THR A 54 -0.12 -14.36 -10.01
C THR A 54 -0.14 -15.84 -9.63
N SER A 55 -0.78 -16.17 -8.51
CA SER A 55 -0.92 -17.58 -8.08
C SER A 55 -1.68 -18.40 -9.10
N ARG A 56 -2.77 -17.84 -9.64
CA ARG A 56 -3.55 -18.50 -10.68
C ARG A 56 -2.74 -18.68 -11.98
N TYR A 57 -2.01 -17.67 -12.39
CA TYR A 57 -1.10 -17.75 -13.55
C TYR A 57 -0.11 -18.88 -13.37
N ALA A 58 0.62 -18.92 -12.25
CA ALA A 58 1.61 -19.95 -11.98
C ALA A 58 0.98 -21.37 -12.03
N VAL A 59 -0.14 -21.59 -11.33
CA VAL A 59 -0.83 -22.90 -11.31
C VAL A 59 -1.28 -23.33 -12.72
N VAL A 60 -1.86 -22.40 -13.49
CA VAL A 60 -2.34 -22.71 -14.85
C VAL A 60 -1.20 -23.06 -15.79
N GLU A 61 -0.07 -22.36 -15.72
CA GLU A 61 1.09 -22.67 -16.54
C GLU A 61 1.69 -24.04 -16.19
N TYR A 62 1.80 -24.37 -14.92
CA TYR A 62 2.22 -25.71 -14.49
C TYR A 62 1.26 -26.80 -14.98
N MET A 63 -0.06 -26.60 -14.89
CA MET A 63 -1.06 -27.54 -15.40
C MET A 63 -1.00 -27.72 -16.94
N ARG A 64 -0.39 -26.78 -17.66
CA ARG A 64 -0.13 -26.88 -19.10
C ARG A 64 1.17 -27.58 -19.43
N GLY A 65 1.92 -27.99 -18.43
CA GLY A 65 3.28 -28.55 -18.58
C GLY A 65 4.36 -27.50 -18.80
N ASN A 66 4.07 -26.23 -18.55
CA ASN A 66 5.05 -25.15 -18.59
C ASN A 66 5.59 -24.90 -17.18
N GLU A 67 6.78 -25.40 -16.89
CA GLU A 67 7.49 -25.08 -15.64
C GLU A 67 8.00 -23.65 -15.68
N VAL A 68 7.20 -22.71 -15.17
CA VAL A 68 7.62 -21.30 -15.08
C VAL A 68 8.62 -21.11 -13.95
N THR A 69 9.70 -20.39 -14.23
CA THR A 69 10.72 -20.07 -13.22
C THR A 69 10.19 -19.07 -12.19
N ASP A 70 10.82 -19.04 -11.01
CA ASP A 70 10.47 -18.08 -9.96
C ASP A 70 10.56 -16.64 -10.50
N ALA A 71 11.62 -16.31 -11.27
CA ALA A 71 11.80 -15.01 -11.90
C ALA A 71 10.67 -14.64 -12.89
N THR A 72 10.14 -15.62 -13.63
CA THR A 72 9.02 -15.39 -14.55
C THR A 72 7.74 -15.02 -13.78
N ILE A 73 7.51 -15.68 -12.64
CA ILE A 73 6.35 -15.39 -11.77
C ILE A 73 6.49 -14.00 -11.13
N GLU A 74 7.70 -13.64 -10.70
CA GLU A 74 8.02 -12.31 -10.14
C GLU A 74 7.75 -11.21 -11.18
N THR A 75 8.32 -11.33 -12.38
CA THR A 75 8.12 -10.37 -13.49
C THR A 75 6.64 -10.22 -13.85
N TRP A 76 5.90 -11.33 -13.90
CA TRP A 76 4.47 -11.28 -14.17
C TRP A 76 3.70 -10.48 -13.10
N ALA A 77 4.05 -10.67 -11.83
CA ALA A 77 3.43 -9.92 -10.72
C ALA A 77 3.75 -8.42 -10.78
N GLU A 78 4.99 -8.05 -11.13
CA GLU A 78 5.43 -6.67 -11.28
C GLU A 78 4.75 -5.98 -12.48
N ASP A 79 4.63 -6.66 -13.61
CA ASP A 79 3.93 -6.17 -14.79
C ASP A 79 2.43 -5.97 -14.49
N ALA A 80 1.81 -6.91 -13.80
CA ALA A 80 0.42 -6.78 -13.36
C ALA A 80 0.26 -5.59 -12.41
N ALA A 81 1.15 -5.40 -11.45
CA ALA A 81 1.10 -4.33 -10.47
C ALA A 81 1.20 -2.93 -11.10
N THR A 82 2.05 -2.77 -12.10
CA THR A 82 2.27 -1.48 -12.79
C THR A 82 1.24 -1.20 -13.88
N SER A 83 0.48 -2.22 -14.28
CA SER A 83 -0.58 -2.12 -15.30
C SER A 83 -1.94 -1.76 -14.69
N ALA A 84 -2.88 -1.35 -15.56
CA ALA A 84 -4.26 -1.17 -15.14
C ALA A 84 -4.86 -2.53 -14.72
N PRO A 85 -5.70 -2.59 -13.68
CA PRO A 85 -6.30 -1.47 -12.95
C PRO A 85 -5.49 -0.99 -11.73
N TYR A 86 -4.38 -1.63 -11.38
CA TYR A 86 -3.68 -1.39 -10.10
C TYR A 86 -2.82 -0.14 -10.13
N LEU A 87 -2.02 0.05 -11.18
CA LEU A 87 -1.16 1.22 -11.40
C LEU A 87 -0.29 1.58 -10.19
N LEU A 88 0.27 0.56 -9.53
CA LEU A 88 1.21 0.76 -8.44
C LEU A 88 2.52 1.33 -8.99
N ASN A 89 3.23 2.10 -8.17
CA ASN A 89 4.47 2.73 -8.59
C ASN A 89 5.68 1.78 -8.48
N SER A 90 6.86 2.28 -8.84
CA SER A 90 8.12 1.54 -8.86
C SER A 90 8.65 1.07 -7.48
N THR A 91 7.92 1.34 -6.38
CA THR A 91 8.26 0.78 -5.06
C THR A 91 7.64 -0.59 -4.81
N PHE A 92 6.88 -1.12 -5.77
CA PHE A 92 6.37 -2.48 -5.73
C PHE A 92 7.48 -3.46 -6.11
N ASP A 93 7.59 -4.54 -5.35
CA ASP A 93 8.54 -5.62 -5.56
C ASP A 93 7.85 -6.96 -5.29
N ALA A 94 8.14 -7.95 -6.12
CA ALA A 94 7.61 -9.30 -5.99
C ALA A 94 8.76 -10.29 -5.82
N ARG A 95 8.65 -11.19 -4.86
CA ARG A 95 9.63 -12.24 -4.62
C ARG A 95 8.98 -13.59 -4.47
N VAL A 96 9.51 -14.57 -5.18
CA VAL A 96 9.08 -15.97 -5.11
C VAL A 96 10.20 -16.81 -4.54
N VAL A 97 9.88 -17.64 -3.55
CA VAL A 97 10.84 -18.56 -2.93
C VAL A 97 10.22 -19.96 -2.91
N SER A 98 10.93 -20.94 -3.47
CA SER A 98 10.54 -22.33 -3.41
C SER A 98 10.78 -22.90 -2.01
N VAL A 99 9.78 -23.60 -1.46
CA VAL A 99 9.82 -24.19 -0.12
C VAL A 99 10.39 -25.61 -0.21
N THR A 100 11.48 -25.85 0.50
CA THR A 100 12.18 -27.15 0.47
C THR A 100 11.33 -28.29 1.07
N THR A 101 10.47 -27.98 2.05
CA THR A 101 9.59 -28.96 2.69
C THR A 101 8.15 -28.47 2.54
N PRO A 102 7.43 -28.90 1.49
CA PRO A 102 6.06 -28.48 1.26
C PRO A 102 5.14 -28.89 2.41
N ARG A 103 4.16 -28.05 2.74
CA ARG A 103 3.13 -28.33 3.76
C ARG A 103 2.15 -29.40 3.31
N VAL A 104 2.03 -29.65 2.01
CA VAL A 104 1.16 -30.65 1.41
C VAL A 104 2.03 -31.66 0.66
N SER A 105 1.92 -32.93 1.01
CA SER A 105 2.67 -34.02 0.35
C SER A 105 2.23 -34.15 -1.12
N GLY A 106 3.18 -34.35 -2.03
CA GLY A 106 2.91 -34.48 -3.48
C GLY A 106 2.65 -33.15 -4.16
N THR A 107 3.12 -32.05 -3.57
CA THR A 107 3.08 -30.73 -4.20
C THR A 107 4.43 -30.04 -4.13
N PHE A 108 4.70 -29.17 -5.11
CA PHE A 108 5.70 -28.12 -4.97
C PHE A 108 5.05 -26.90 -4.33
N GLU A 109 5.66 -26.38 -3.28
CA GLU A 109 5.20 -25.17 -2.62
C GLU A 109 6.16 -24.03 -2.91
N LYS A 110 5.62 -22.91 -3.39
CA LYS A 110 6.33 -21.64 -3.54
C LYS A 110 5.66 -20.59 -2.67
N THR A 111 6.44 -19.68 -2.10
CA THR A 111 5.89 -18.53 -1.35
C THR A 111 6.10 -17.27 -2.19
N LEU A 112 5.00 -16.66 -2.61
CA LEU A 112 5.00 -15.35 -3.23
C LEU A 112 4.90 -14.30 -2.13
N THR A 113 5.86 -13.39 -2.07
CA THR A 113 5.88 -12.23 -1.16
C THR A 113 5.88 -10.97 -2.00
N LEU A 114 4.90 -10.12 -1.75
CA LEU A 114 4.76 -8.81 -2.37
C LEU A 114 5.08 -7.74 -1.34
N THR A 115 5.84 -6.73 -1.73
CA THR A 115 6.15 -5.56 -0.90
C THR A 115 5.84 -4.29 -1.66
N TYR A 116 5.33 -3.30 -0.97
CA TYR A 116 4.96 -2.01 -1.55
C TYR A 116 5.01 -0.90 -0.52
N THR A 117 5.56 0.25 -0.91
CA THR A 117 5.52 1.46 -0.10
C THR A 117 4.64 2.49 -0.79
N PRO A 118 3.41 2.76 -0.28
CA PRO A 118 2.54 3.78 -0.82
C PRO A 118 3.21 5.17 -0.77
N PRO A 119 2.95 6.05 -1.74
CA PRO A 119 3.48 7.41 -1.70
C PRO A 119 2.97 8.16 -0.47
N ALA A 120 3.84 8.95 0.14
CA ALA A 120 3.44 9.86 1.22
C ALA A 120 2.58 10.99 0.64
N VAL A 121 1.41 11.24 1.23
CA VAL A 121 0.52 12.35 0.83
C VAL A 121 1.03 13.67 1.37
N VAL A 122 1.73 13.63 2.50
CA VAL A 122 2.29 14.84 3.14
C VAL A 122 3.74 15.00 2.75
N PRO A 123 4.11 16.03 1.98
CA PRO A 123 5.50 16.38 1.74
C PRO A 123 6.18 16.64 3.09
N LEU A 124 7.41 16.20 3.27
CA LEU A 124 8.21 16.30 4.51
C LEU A 124 7.97 15.20 5.56
N VAL A 125 7.05 14.25 5.33
CA VAL A 125 6.73 13.18 6.28
C VAL A 125 6.86 11.81 5.60
N ASP A 126 7.85 11.64 4.72
CA ASP A 126 8.09 10.40 3.96
C ASP A 126 8.33 9.17 4.86
N TRP A 127 8.83 9.42 6.09
CA TRP A 127 9.05 8.39 7.11
C TRP A 127 7.77 7.78 7.70
N VAL A 128 6.59 8.35 7.42
CA VAL A 128 5.28 7.85 7.88
C VAL A 128 4.66 6.85 6.91
N SER A 129 5.24 6.63 5.72
CA SER A 129 4.73 5.64 4.76
C SER A 129 5.27 4.25 5.11
N PRO A 130 4.51 3.40 5.83
CA PRO A 130 4.96 2.06 6.18
C PRO A 130 5.04 1.19 4.92
N GLN A 131 6.09 0.37 4.84
CA GLN A 131 6.14 -0.69 3.85
C GLN A 131 5.06 -1.73 4.15
N LEU A 132 4.24 -2.00 3.16
CA LEU A 132 3.23 -3.06 3.21
C LEU A 132 3.85 -4.35 2.69
N THR A 133 3.55 -5.46 3.34
CA THR A 133 4.00 -6.79 2.93
C THR A 133 2.80 -7.72 2.91
N TYR A 134 2.68 -8.50 1.83
CA TYR A 134 1.67 -9.54 1.70
C TYR A 134 2.31 -10.82 1.17
N SER A 135 2.11 -11.93 1.86
CA SER A 135 2.66 -13.23 1.44
C SER A 135 1.54 -14.24 1.21
N ARG A 136 1.69 -15.04 0.15
CA ARG A 136 0.76 -16.10 -0.23
C ARG A 136 1.50 -17.36 -0.67
N PRO A 137 1.12 -18.55 -0.20
CA PRO A 137 1.62 -19.80 -0.75
C PRO A 137 0.95 -20.12 -2.11
N ILE A 138 1.74 -20.69 -3.00
CA ILE A 138 1.32 -21.27 -4.28
C ILE A 138 1.62 -22.76 -4.19
N PHE A 139 0.62 -23.61 -4.39
CA PHE A 139 0.77 -25.06 -4.42
C PHE A 139 0.58 -25.53 -5.85
N VAL A 140 1.54 -26.31 -6.34
CA VAL A 140 1.52 -26.92 -7.67
C VAL A 140 1.67 -28.43 -7.47
N LEU A 141 0.90 -29.23 -8.22
CA LEU A 141 1.01 -30.67 -8.14
C LEU A 141 2.36 -31.13 -8.67
N ASP A 142 2.99 -32.06 -7.97
CA ASP A 142 4.15 -32.81 -8.42
C ASP A 142 3.65 -34.00 -9.24
N GLU A 143 3.73 -33.90 -10.59
CA GLU A 143 3.34 -34.99 -11.50
C GLU A 143 4.53 -35.90 -11.84
#